data_f27468938da732c11e00c7aa57381bd8
#
_entry.id   f27468938da732c11e00c7aa57381bd8
#
_cell.length_a   1.000
_cell.length_b   1.000
_cell.length_c   1.000
_cell.angle_alpha   90.00
_cell.angle_beta   90.00
_cell.angle_gamma   90.00
#
_symmetry.space_group_name_H-M   'P 1'
#
loop_
_entity.id
_entity.type
_entity.pdbx_description
1 polymer ?
#
loop_
_entity_poly.entity_id
_entity_poly.type
_entity_poly.pdbx_seq_one_letter_code
_entity_poly.pdbx_strand_id
1 'polypeptide(L)'
;MSFWRSSFARCGLVLTVLLAGLGTCWADPRTSNLWWMPENASEGGVYIDQLMWFILFLTGIVFVLTQIVYIFFIVKYRARKGVPATYSHGNNRLEIIWTAIPTAIFIGLWGYSNHLWWDVLHSTPPANSLQVGVAAYQFGFSFQYPGTDGKLGKAEASFVSNDNMFGNDPSDPDAKDNFTSSVLEIPVNRPVHIRLDSKDVIHGFYIPQFRIYQDMVPGRMIDWVWFTPTKIGKFQLACSQLCGSGHYNMKADIEVVSEADFEKWYQEKAKAVQPQPGAKLTSVTETKDQ
;
A
#
# COMPACT_ATOMS: atom_id res chain seq x y z
N MET A 1 49.51 -27.16 -2.29
CA MET A 1 48.58 -27.19 -1.13
C MET A 1 48.36 -25.84 -0.41
N SER A 2 49.26 -24.85 -0.57
CA SER A 2 49.18 -23.53 0.10
C SER A 2 48.13 -22.58 -0.52
N PHE A 3 47.88 -22.62 -1.80
CA PHE A 3 46.98 -21.71 -2.53
C PHE A 3 45.50 -21.91 -2.15
N TRP A 4 45.06 -23.11 -1.79
CA TRP A 4 43.70 -23.42 -1.39
C TRP A 4 43.33 -22.97 0.03
N ARG A 5 44.32 -23.01 0.96
CA ARG A 5 44.11 -22.54 2.34
C ARG A 5 43.85 -21.01 2.40
N SER A 6 44.50 -20.26 1.52
CA SER A 6 44.33 -18.79 1.46
C SER A 6 42.96 -18.37 0.88
N SER A 7 42.38 -19.15 -0.05
CA SER A 7 41.11 -18.87 -0.66
C SER A 7 39.93 -19.17 0.30
N PHE A 8 39.97 -20.27 1.06
CA PHE A 8 38.97 -20.57 2.08
C PHE A 8 39.03 -19.57 3.26
N ALA A 9 40.23 -19.12 3.65
CA ALA A 9 40.37 -18.09 4.67
C ALA A 9 39.79 -16.73 4.22
N ARG A 10 39.98 -16.38 2.93
CA ARG A 10 39.40 -15.14 2.37
C ARG A 10 37.88 -15.21 2.24
N CYS A 11 37.30 -16.34 1.82
CA CYS A 11 35.86 -16.54 1.79
C CYS A 11 35.24 -16.54 3.21
N GLY A 12 35.94 -17.14 4.18
CA GLY A 12 35.52 -17.10 5.58
C GLY A 12 35.54 -15.68 6.16
N LEU A 13 36.58 -14.90 5.82
CA LEU A 13 36.70 -13.50 6.25
C LEU A 13 35.58 -12.61 5.64
N VAL A 14 35.27 -12.78 4.36
CA VAL A 14 34.19 -12.06 3.69
C VAL A 14 32.85 -12.43 4.29
N LEU A 15 32.60 -13.71 4.57
CA LEU A 15 31.35 -14.16 5.21
C LEU A 15 31.22 -13.63 6.64
N THR A 16 32.32 -13.59 7.41
CA THR A 16 32.33 -13.04 8.78
C THR A 16 32.13 -11.52 8.78
N VAL A 17 32.70 -10.79 7.81
CA VAL A 17 32.48 -9.35 7.66
C VAL A 17 31.05 -9.05 7.25
N LEU A 18 30.46 -9.84 6.36
CA LEU A 18 29.04 -9.72 5.98
C LEU A 18 28.09 -10.03 7.17
N LEU A 19 28.40 -11.09 7.94
CA LEU A 19 27.60 -11.44 9.11
C LEU A 19 27.79 -10.44 10.29
N ALA A 20 29.01 -9.91 10.47
CA ALA A 20 29.27 -8.87 11.47
C ALA A 20 28.62 -7.53 11.05
N GLY A 21 28.59 -7.19 9.75
CA GLY A 21 27.87 -6.02 9.23
C GLY A 21 26.36 -6.10 9.44
N LEU A 22 25.79 -7.29 9.44
CA LEU A 22 24.37 -7.52 9.78
C LEU A 22 24.08 -7.35 11.28
N GLY A 23 25.08 -7.60 12.16
CA GLY A 23 24.92 -7.52 13.63
C GLY A 23 25.06 -6.11 14.21
N THR A 24 25.64 -5.16 13.47
CA THR A 24 25.88 -3.78 13.98
C THR A 24 24.81 -2.77 13.55
N CYS A 25 23.84 -3.17 12.72
CA CYS A 25 22.68 -2.36 12.44
C CYS A 25 21.66 -2.48 13.57
N TRP A 26 22.01 -1.97 14.77
CA TRP A 26 21.06 -1.71 15.85
C TRP A 26 20.16 -0.59 15.31
N ALA A 27 19.00 -0.99 14.80
CA ALA A 27 18.03 -0.05 14.31
C ALA A 27 17.61 0.89 15.44
N ASP A 28 17.67 2.20 15.21
CA ASP A 28 16.93 3.19 15.97
C ASP A 28 15.51 2.65 16.18
N PRO A 29 14.95 2.65 17.41
CA PRO A 29 13.57 2.24 17.63
C PRO A 29 12.56 2.91 16.68
N ARG A 30 12.90 4.09 16.14
CA ARG A 30 12.13 4.82 15.13
C ARG A 30 12.27 4.23 13.70
N THR A 31 13.29 3.41 13.46
CA THR A 31 13.58 2.72 12.19
C THR A 31 13.50 1.20 12.33
N SER A 32 12.91 0.69 13.41
CA SER A 32 12.88 -0.73 13.78
C SER A 32 12.34 -1.66 12.69
N ASN A 33 11.67 -1.14 11.67
CA ASN A 33 11.06 -1.90 10.58
C ASN A 33 11.74 -1.67 9.21
N LEU A 34 12.97 -1.15 9.16
CA LEU A 34 13.72 -0.93 7.90
C LEU A 34 13.93 -2.22 7.09
N TRP A 35 13.97 -3.36 7.77
CA TRP A 35 14.21 -4.69 7.18
C TRP A 35 12.94 -5.52 7.02
N TRP A 36 11.79 -5.00 7.49
CA TRP A 36 10.52 -5.72 7.47
C TRP A 36 9.36 -4.78 7.18
N MET A 37 8.21 -5.35 6.86
CA MET A 37 6.97 -4.59 6.71
C MET A 37 6.63 -3.86 8.01
N PRO A 38 6.09 -2.63 7.96
CA PRO A 38 5.62 -1.94 9.14
C PRO A 38 4.52 -2.75 9.85
N GLU A 39 4.32 -2.46 11.13
CA GLU A 39 3.28 -3.14 11.91
C GLU A 39 1.91 -2.98 11.26
N ASN A 40 1.15 -4.07 11.18
CA ASN A 40 -0.20 -4.02 10.64
C ASN A 40 -1.14 -3.27 11.59
N ALA A 41 -1.91 -2.35 11.04
CA ALA A 41 -2.89 -1.53 11.74
C ALA A 41 -4.29 -1.58 11.10
N SER A 42 -4.59 -2.60 10.28
CA SER A 42 -5.91 -2.83 9.70
C SER A 42 -6.38 -4.27 9.89
N GLU A 43 -7.68 -4.47 9.91
CA GLU A 43 -8.29 -5.79 10.04
C GLU A 43 -7.97 -6.70 8.84
N GLY A 44 -8.19 -6.21 7.61
CA GLY A 44 -7.91 -6.96 6.38
C GLY A 44 -6.43 -7.26 6.17
N GLY A 45 -5.53 -6.44 6.73
CA GLY A 45 -4.10 -6.60 6.61
C GLY A 45 -3.55 -7.90 7.22
N VAL A 46 -4.24 -8.50 8.18
CA VAL A 46 -3.84 -9.77 8.80
C VAL A 46 -3.79 -10.90 7.78
N TYR A 47 -4.78 -10.97 6.90
CA TYR A 47 -4.85 -12.01 5.87
C TYR A 47 -3.75 -11.83 4.81
N ILE A 48 -3.44 -10.60 4.46
CA ILE A 48 -2.35 -10.27 3.53
C ILE A 48 -1.00 -10.66 4.14
N ASP A 49 -0.77 -10.36 5.41
CA ASP A 49 0.45 -10.73 6.13
C ASP A 49 0.60 -12.27 6.23
N GLN A 50 -0.46 -13.00 6.49
CA GLN A 50 -0.44 -14.47 6.53
C GLN A 50 -0.07 -15.06 5.16
N LEU A 51 -0.66 -14.56 4.08
CA LEU A 51 -0.31 -14.98 2.72
C LEU A 51 1.16 -14.66 2.39
N MET A 52 1.64 -13.46 2.75
CA MET A 52 3.03 -13.06 2.55
C MET A 52 4.00 -13.99 3.29
N TRP A 53 3.72 -14.32 4.56
CA TRP A 53 4.53 -15.26 5.33
C TRP A 53 4.54 -16.65 4.73
N PHE A 54 3.39 -17.13 4.26
CA PHE A 54 3.28 -18.43 3.60
C PHE A 54 4.13 -18.48 2.32
N ILE A 55 4.03 -17.45 1.47
CA ILE A 55 4.84 -17.34 0.25
C ILE A 55 6.33 -17.29 0.58
N LEU A 56 6.72 -16.47 1.57
CA LEU A 56 8.11 -16.34 1.98
C LEU A 56 8.69 -17.66 2.51
N PHE A 57 7.94 -18.39 3.32
CA PHE A 57 8.35 -19.70 3.84
C PHE A 57 8.50 -20.71 2.69
N LEU A 58 7.52 -20.79 1.81
CA LEU A 58 7.53 -21.70 0.66
C LEU A 58 8.71 -21.42 -0.28
N THR A 59 8.89 -20.15 -0.65
CA THR A 59 10.01 -19.74 -1.54
C THR A 59 11.36 -19.90 -0.86
N GLY A 60 11.42 -19.68 0.47
CA GLY A 60 12.62 -19.92 1.28
C GLY A 60 13.04 -21.39 1.27
N ILE A 61 12.10 -22.33 1.41
CA ILE A 61 12.38 -23.77 1.30
C ILE A 61 12.93 -24.11 -0.09
N VAL A 62 12.26 -23.66 -1.14
CA VAL A 62 12.70 -23.90 -2.53
C VAL A 62 14.09 -23.33 -2.76
N PHE A 63 14.35 -22.11 -2.28
CA PHE A 63 15.66 -21.47 -2.37
C PHE A 63 16.75 -22.31 -1.70
N VAL A 64 16.54 -22.74 -0.45
CA VAL A 64 17.51 -23.54 0.30
C VAL A 64 17.78 -24.86 -0.41
N LEU A 65 16.73 -25.58 -0.82
CA LEU A 65 16.86 -26.84 -1.53
C LEU A 65 17.63 -26.69 -2.86
N THR A 66 17.32 -25.67 -3.64
CA THR A 66 18.02 -25.40 -4.90
C THR A 66 19.49 -25.04 -4.67
N GLN A 67 19.83 -24.27 -3.62
CA GLN A 67 21.23 -23.98 -3.27
C GLN A 67 21.98 -25.23 -2.84
N ILE A 68 21.38 -26.12 -2.05
CA ILE A 68 21.99 -27.38 -1.64
C ILE A 68 22.30 -28.25 -2.87
N VAL A 69 21.33 -28.44 -3.77
CA VAL A 69 21.51 -29.21 -5.00
C VAL A 69 22.58 -28.58 -5.91
N TYR A 70 22.55 -27.26 -6.03
CA TYR A 70 23.53 -26.52 -6.83
C TYR A 70 24.97 -26.67 -6.30
N ILE A 71 25.15 -26.48 -4.98
CA ILE A 71 26.48 -26.67 -4.35
C ILE A 71 26.95 -28.13 -4.49
N PHE A 72 26.02 -29.10 -4.28
CA PHE A 72 26.32 -30.51 -4.47
C PHE A 72 26.85 -30.80 -5.88
N PHE A 73 26.23 -30.27 -6.92
CA PHE A 73 26.68 -30.47 -8.30
C PHE A 73 28.01 -29.80 -8.58
N ILE A 74 28.26 -28.59 -8.07
CA ILE A 74 29.57 -27.92 -8.23
C ILE A 74 30.68 -28.75 -7.60
N VAL A 75 30.45 -29.30 -6.40
CA VAL A 75 31.47 -30.09 -5.70
C VAL A 75 31.67 -31.45 -6.36
N LYS A 76 30.55 -32.14 -6.65
CA LYS A 76 30.59 -33.52 -7.20
C LYS A 76 31.09 -33.59 -8.62
N TYR A 77 30.65 -32.68 -9.50
CA TYR A 77 30.94 -32.69 -10.92
C TYR A 77 32.02 -31.69 -11.34
N ARG A 78 32.81 -31.18 -10.39
CA ARG A 78 33.94 -30.29 -10.70
C ARG A 78 34.91 -30.97 -11.67
N ALA A 79 35.49 -30.21 -12.59
CA ALA A 79 36.47 -30.69 -13.51
C ALA A 79 37.68 -31.35 -12.78
N ARG A 80 38.09 -32.55 -13.22
CA ARG A 80 39.24 -33.28 -12.70
C ARG A 80 40.13 -33.69 -13.88
N LYS A 81 41.43 -33.56 -13.73
CA LYS A 81 42.39 -33.94 -14.77
C LYS A 81 42.27 -35.42 -15.13
N GLY A 82 42.05 -35.72 -16.41
CA GLY A 82 41.93 -37.10 -16.93
C GLY A 82 40.53 -37.74 -16.76
N VAL A 83 39.56 -37.03 -16.24
CA VAL A 83 38.17 -37.56 -16.11
C VAL A 83 37.29 -36.87 -17.13
N PRO A 84 36.77 -37.56 -18.16
CA PRO A 84 35.84 -36.99 -19.13
C PRO A 84 34.49 -36.74 -18.48
N ALA A 85 33.75 -35.72 -19.00
CA ALA A 85 32.39 -35.47 -18.59
C ALA A 85 31.44 -36.59 -19.06
N THR A 86 30.48 -36.95 -18.21
CA THR A 86 29.43 -37.94 -18.54
C THR A 86 28.33 -37.23 -19.35
N TYR A 87 28.01 -37.76 -20.52
CA TYR A 87 26.91 -37.24 -21.31
C TYR A 87 25.55 -37.76 -20.80
N SER A 88 24.54 -36.88 -20.72
CA SER A 88 23.17 -37.24 -20.33
C SER A 88 22.18 -36.75 -21.40
N HIS A 89 21.26 -37.62 -21.82
CA HIS A 89 20.23 -37.32 -22.83
C HIS A 89 18.97 -36.61 -22.27
N GLY A 90 18.98 -36.22 -21.00
CA GLY A 90 17.80 -35.70 -20.34
C GLY A 90 16.94 -36.81 -19.70
N ASN A 91 15.85 -36.42 -19.05
CA ASN A 91 14.94 -37.35 -18.41
C ASN A 91 13.52 -36.77 -18.37
N ASN A 92 12.66 -37.20 -19.27
CA ASN A 92 11.28 -36.71 -19.40
C ASN A 92 10.46 -36.87 -18.10
N ARG A 93 10.74 -37.88 -17.26
CA ARG A 93 10.03 -38.04 -15.99
C ARG A 93 10.41 -36.95 -15.00
N LEU A 94 11.69 -36.60 -14.92
CA LEU A 94 12.13 -35.47 -14.10
C LEU A 94 11.57 -34.14 -14.61
N GLU A 95 11.55 -33.94 -15.93
CA GLU A 95 10.99 -32.75 -16.57
C GLU A 95 9.51 -32.56 -16.20
N ILE A 96 8.72 -33.63 -16.29
CA ILE A 96 7.30 -33.61 -15.88
C ILE A 96 7.18 -33.28 -14.40
N ILE A 97 7.99 -33.88 -13.52
CA ILE A 97 7.90 -33.66 -12.06
C ILE A 97 8.23 -32.21 -11.70
N TRP A 98 9.35 -31.66 -12.18
CA TRP A 98 9.72 -30.29 -11.83
C TRP A 98 8.90 -29.21 -12.50
N THR A 99 8.10 -29.57 -13.51
CA THR A 99 7.10 -28.68 -14.11
C THR A 99 5.76 -28.78 -13.35
N ALA A 100 5.29 -30.00 -13.11
CA ALA A 100 3.98 -30.25 -12.51
C ALA A 100 3.87 -29.76 -11.05
N ILE A 101 4.92 -29.96 -10.23
CA ILE A 101 4.91 -29.54 -8.82
C ILE A 101 4.81 -28.00 -8.69
N PRO A 102 5.67 -27.18 -9.30
CA PRO A 102 5.52 -25.73 -9.24
C PRO A 102 4.19 -25.24 -9.84
N THR A 103 3.74 -25.86 -10.94
CA THR A 103 2.45 -25.50 -11.56
C THR A 103 1.29 -25.72 -10.59
N ALA A 104 1.25 -26.86 -9.89
CA ALA A 104 0.21 -27.12 -8.89
C ALA A 104 0.27 -26.14 -7.71
N ILE A 105 1.48 -25.77 -7.27
CA ILE A 105 1.69 -24.76 -6.22
C ILE A 105 1.15 -23.40 -6.69
N PHE A 106 1.48 -22.96 -7.90
CA PHE A 106 1.00 -21.68 -8.43
C PHE A 106 -0.51 -21.64 -8.61
N ILE A 107 -1.13 -22.74 -9.07
CA ILE A 107 -2.59 -22.82 -9.17
C ILE A 107 -3.23 -22.70 -7.78
N GLY A 108 -2.68 -23.37 -6.76
CA GLY A 108 -3.16 -23.27 -5.38
C GLY A 108 -3.01 -21.86 -4.81
N LEU A 109 -1.84 -21.23 -4.99
CA LEU A 109 -1.60 -19.85 -4.58
C LEU A 109 -2.53 -18.87 -5.29
N TRP A 110 -2.72 -19.04 -6.60
CA TRP A 110 -3.63 -18.20 -7.37
C TRP A 110 -5.07 -18.30 -6.83
N GLY A 111 -5.57 -19.52 -6.59
CA GLY A 111 -6.92 -19.71 -6.07
C GLY A 111 -7.11 -19.06 -4.69
N TYR A 112 -6.14 -19.24 -3.78
CA TYR A 112 -6.18 -18.62 -2.46
C TYR A 112 -6.07 -17.07 -2.51
N SER A 113 -5.13 -16.55 -3.30
CA SER A 113 -4.99 -15.10 -3.49
C SER A 113 -6.23 -14.47 -4.11
N ASN A 114 -6.85 -15.16 -5.09
CA ASN A 114 -8.06 -14.68 -5.74
C ASN A 114 -9.25 -14.63 -4.76
N HIS A 115 -9.38 -15.65 -3.89
CA HIS A 115 -10.38 -15.64 -2.81
C HIS A 115 -10.18 -14.45 -1.86
N LEU A 116 -8.94 -14.22 -1.38
CA LEU A 116 -8.65 -13.06 -0.52
C LEU A 116 -8.93 -11.73 -1.23
N TRP A 117 -8.61 -11.64 -2.50
CA TRP A 117 -8.85 -10.43 -3.30
C TRP A 117 -10.33 -10.06 -3.34
N TRP A 118 -11.20 -11.02 -3.64
CA TRP A 118 -12.63 -10.76 -3.76
C TRP A 118 -13.34 -10.60 -2.41
N ASP A 119 -12.99 -11.42 -1.43
CA ASP A 119 -13.73 -11.48 -0.17
C ASP A 119 -13.25 -10.46 0.86
N VAL A 120 -11.96 -10.06 0.80
CA VAL A 120 -11.37 -9.13 1.78
C VAL A 120 -11.21 -7.72 1.20
N LEU A 121 -10.71 -7.60 -0.04
CA LEU A 121 -10.33 -6.31 -0.61
C LEU A 121 -11.42 -5.68 -1.49
N HIS A 122 -12.29 -6.49 -2.11
CA HIS A 122 -13.32 -6.04 -3.04
C HIS A 122 -14.75 -6.38 -2.60
N SER A 123 -14.94 -6.85 -1.38
CA SER A 123 -16.28 -7.02 -0.81
C SER A 123 -16.96 -5.65 -0.67
N THR A 124 -18.30 -5.68 -0.69
CA THR A 124 -19.09 -4.46 -0.49
C THR A 124 -18.77 -3.84 0.86
N PRO A 125 -18.47 -2.53 0.93
CA PRO A 125 -18.25 -1.86 2.20
C PRO A 125 -19.43 -2.02 3.15
N PRO A 126 -19.20 -2.26 4.44
CA PRO A 126 -20.28 -2.30 5.43
C PRO A 126 -21.14 -1.03 5.42
N ALA A 127 -22.43 -1.16 5.65
CA ALA A 127 -23.39 -0.04 5.57
C ALA A 127 -23.10 1.10 6.58
N ASN A 128 -22.38 0.80 7.66
CA ASN A 128 -21.97 1.78 8.68
C ASN A 128 -20.60 2.41 8.42
N SER A 129 -20.03 2.24 7.22
CA SER A 129 -18.74 2.80 6.86
C SER A 129 -18.76 4.32 6.84
N LEU A 130 -17.71 4.92 7.39
CA LEU A 130 -17.41 6.34 7.17
C LEU A 130 -17.03 6.54 5.69
N GLN A 131 -17.75 7.39 4.98
CA GLN A 131 -17.39 7.73 3.59
C GLN A 131 -16.39 8.87 3.56
N VAL A 132 -15.32 8.74 2.79
CA VAL A 132 -14.32 9.79 2.57
C VAL A 132 -13.93 9.85 1.10
N GLY A 133 -14.03 11.02 0.49
CA GLY A 133 -13.49 11.30 -0.83
C GLY A 133 -12.00 11.63 -0.75
N VAL A 134 -11.18 11.11 -1.65
CA VAL A 134 -9.76 11.43 -1.75
C VAL A 134 -9.44 11.87 -3.16
N ALA A 135 -8.95 13.09 -3.30
CA ALA A 135 -8.45 13.63 -4.57
C ALA A 135 -6.93 13.76 -4.51
N ALA A 136 -6.26 13.20 -5.52
CA ALA A 136 -4.82 13.36 -5.72
C ALA A 136 -4.52 14.40 -6.80
N TYR A 137 -3.45 15.16 -6.61
CA TYR A 137 -2.97 16.17 -7.54
C TYR A 137 -1.46 16.36 -7.40
N GLN A 138 -0.82 16.96 -8.37
CA GLN A 138 0.61 17.27 -8.31
C GLN A 138 0.87 18.52 -7.42
N PHE A 139 1.41 18.44 -6.13
CA PHE A 139 1.82 17.16 -5.54
C PHE A 139 1.24 17.05 -4.12
N GLY A 140 0.06 16.47 -4.00
CA GLY A 140 -0.58 16.31 -2.69
C GLY A 140 -1.85 15.49 -2.76
N PHE A 141 -2.45 15.30 -1.59
CA PHE A 141 -3.75 14.67 -1.41
C PHE A 141 -4.68 15.63 -0.66
N SER A 142 -5.95 15.58 -0.99
CA SER A 142 -7.01 16.27 -0.26
C SER A 142 -8.10 15.27 0.12
N PHE A 143 -8.68 15.44 1.29
CA PHE A 143 -9.70 14.56 1.82
C PHE A 143 -11.01 15.31 1.95
N GLN A 144 -12.11 14.71 1.47
CA GLN A 144 -13.44 15.27 1.57
C GLN A 144 -14.30 14.39 2.47
N TYR A 145 -14.98 15.00 3.40
CA TYR A 145 -15.91 14.36 4.31
C TYR A 145 -17.33 14.82 4.02
N PRO A 146 -18.31 13.97 4.30
CA PRO A 146 -19.70 14.38 4.29
C PRO A 146 -19.92 15.59 5.21
N GLY A 147 -20.96 16.33 4.92
CA GLY A 147 -21.44 17.37 5.82
C GLY A 147 -22.28 16.83 6.98
N THR A 148 -23.23 17.63 7.41
CA THR A 148 -24.11 17.28 8.55
C THR A 148 -25.13 16.20 8.21
N ASP A 149 -25.37 15.95 6.92
CA ASP A 149 -26.29 14.90 6.43
C ASP A 149 -25.63 13.51 6.36
N GLY A 150 -24.31 13.43 6.55
CA GLY A 150 -23.53 12.18 6.54
C GLY A 150 -23.35 11.55 5.15
N LYS A 151 -23.55 12.31 4.06
CA LYS A 151 -23.45 11.84 2.68
C LYS A 151 -22.46 12.68 1.88
N LEU A 152 -21.59 12.03 1.09
CA LEU A 152 -20.69 12.73 0.15
C LEU A 152 -21.41 13.27 -1.10
N GLY A 153 -22.64 12.81 -1.36
CA GLY A 153 -23.33 13.07 -2.61
C GLY A 153 -22.71 12.36 -3.80
N LYS A 154 -23.27 12.60 -4.97
CA LYS A 154 -22.81 12.04 -6.23
C LYS A 154 -21.52 12.73 -6.69
N ALA A 155 -20.65 11.93 -7.29
CA ALA A 155 -19.45 12.43 -7.95
C ALA A 155 -19.17 11.64 -9.22
N GLU A 156 -18.69 12.32 -10.23
CA GLU A 156 -18.30 11.72 -11.51
C GLU A 156 -16.98 12.32 -11.98
N ALA A 157 -16.17 11.49 -12.61
CA ALA A 157 -14.87 11.93 -13.13
C ALA A 157 -15.00 13.04 -14.20
N SER A 158 -16.13 13.14 -14.87
CA SER A 158 -16.43 14.20 -15.85
C SER A 158 -16.56 15.60 -15.24
N PHE A 159 -16.87 15.71 -13.95
CA PHE A 159 -16.96 16.97 -13.21
C PHE A 159 -15.64 17.41 -12.56
N VAL A 160 -14.60 16.58 -12.64
CA VAL A 160 -13.29 16.93 -12.06
C VAL A 160 -12.68 18.12 -12.78
N SER A 161 -12.34 19.17 -12.02
CA SER A 161 -11.76 20.40 -12.51
C SER A 161 -10.85 21.04 -11.45
N ASN A 162 -10.28 22.19 -11.77
CA ASN A 162 -9.47 22.94 -10.82
C ASN A 162 -10.25 23.38 -9.57
N ASP A 163 -11.51 23.70 -9.72
CA ASP A 163 -12.39 24.20 -8.66
C ASP A 163 -13.22 23.09 -8.02
N ASN A 164 -13.24 21.90 -8.63
CA ASN A 164 -13.99 20.72 -8.18
C ASN A 164 -13.14 19.45 -8.29
N MET A 165 -12.11 19.35 -7.47
CA MET A 165 -11.15 18.23 -7.53
C MET A 165 -11.72 16.88 -7.15
N PHE A 166 -12.88 16.83 -6.50
CA PHE A 166 -13.56 15.60 -6.09
C PHE A 166 -14.64 15.15 -7.08
N GLY A 167 -14.83 15.88 -8.18
CA GLY A 167 -15.84 15.57 -9.19
C GLY A 167 -17.27 15.58 -8.68
N ASN A 168 -17.58 16.36 -7.66
CA ASN A 168 -18.94 16.44 -7.09
C ASN A 168 -19.93 16.92 -8.14
N ASP A 169 -21.11 16.33 -8.20
CA ASP A 169 -22.19 16.79 -9.06
C ASP A 169 -22.75 18.15 -8.54
N PRO A 170 -22.63 19.23 -9.33
CA PRO A 170 -23.10 20.55 -8.89
C PRO A 170 -24.60 20.62 -8.64
N SER A 171 -25.37 19.68 -9.21
CA SER A 171 -26.83 19.61 -9.06
C SER A 171 -27.26 18.83 -7.81
N ASP A 172 -26.35 18.04 -7.22
CA ASP A 172 -26.67 17.21 -6.05
C ASP A 172 -26.63 18.06 -4.77
N PRO A 173 -27.74 18.15 -4.01
CA PRO A 173 -27.77 18.87 -2.75
C PRO A 173 -26.88 18.25 -1.68
N ASP A 174 -26.73 16.91 -1.66
CA ASP A 174 -25.95 16.17 -0.66
C ASP A 174 -24.43 16.47 -0.77
N ALA A 175 -23.96 17.05 -1.89
CA ALA A 175 -22.56 17.42 -2.07
C ALA A 175 -22.21 18.85 -1.58
N LYS A 176 -23.20 19.65 -1.19
CA LYS A 176 -23.00 21.10 -0.94
C LYS A 176 -22.45 21.44 0.44
N ASP A 177 -22.66 20.59 1.42
CA ASP A 177 -22.24 20.80 2.80
C ASP A 177 -20.95 20.01 3.15
N ASN A 178 -20.37 19.31 2.16
CA ASN A 178 -19.11 18.61 2.33
C ASN A 178 -17.99 19.56 2.76
N PHE A 179 -17.11 19.08 3.64
CA PHE A 179 -15.91 19.80 4.03
C PHE A 179 -14.62 19.08 3.63
N THR A 180 -13.52 19.83 3.55
CA THR A 180 -12.23 19.28 3.15
C THR A 180 -11.20 19.38 4.28
N SER A 181 -10.25 18.44 4.26
CA SER A 181 -9.12 18.40 5.17
C SER A 181 -7.84 18.02 4.42
N SER A 182 -6.69 18.48 4.90
CA SER A 182 -5.36 18.04 4.44
C SER A 182 -4.85 16.81 5.20
N VAL A 183 -5.50 16.43 6.30
CA VAL A 183 -5.19 15.25 7.11
C VAL A 183 -6.38 14.29 7.02
N LEU A 184 -6.07 12.99 6.84
CA LEU A 184 -7.08 11.94 6.89
C LEU A 184 -7.31 11.56 8.36
N GLU A 185 -8.34 12.13 8.99
CA GLU A 185 -8.74 11.80 10.36
C GLU A 185 -9.86 10.77 10.36
N ILE A 186 -9.66 9.63 10.99
CA ILE A 186 -10.57 8.48 10.94
C ILE A 186 -10.70 7.80 12.31
N PRO A 187 -11.88 7.24 12.62
CA PRO A 187 -12.07 6.54 13.89
C PRO A 187 -11.50 5.12 13.85
N VAL A 188 -10.99 4.66 15.00
CA VAL A 188 -10.55 3.28 15.18
C VAL A 188 -11.74 2.31 15.21
N ASN A 189 -11.57 1.09 14.70
CA ASN A 189 -12.57 0.00 14.68
C ASN A 189 -13.88 0.32 13.93
N ARG A 190 -13.90 1.36 13.10
CA ARG A 190 -15.01 1.67 12.21
C ARG A 190 -14.54 1.53 10.77
N PRO A 191 -15.31 0.83 9.90
CA PRO A 191 -14.97 0.73 8.48
C PRO A 191 -14.95 2.10 7.83
N VAL A 192 -13.94 2.34 6.99
CA VAL A 192 -13.78 3.56 6.21
C VAL A 192 -13.85 3.20 4.74
N HIS A 193 -14.81 3.75 4.04
CA HIS A 193 -15.03 3.59 2.60
C HIS A 193 -14.43 4.80 1.87
N ILE A 194 -13.50 4.56 0.98
CA ILE A 194 -12.73 5.59 0.28
C ILE A 194 -13.15 5.67 -1.18
N ARG A 195 -13.58 6.84 -1.61
CA ARG A 195 -13.79 7.18 -3.02
C ARG A 195 -12.55 7.93 -3.53
N LEU A 196 -11.86 7.34 -4.51
CA LEU A 196 -10.60 7.85 -5.05
C LEU A 196 -10.77 8.49 -6.42
N ASP A 197 -10.17 9.65 -6.62
CA ASP A 197 -10.03 10.28 -7.93
C ASP A 197 -8.69 10.99 -8.09
N SER A 198 -8.28 11.22 -9.32
CA SER A 198 -7.09 11.99 -9.65
C SER A 198 -7.45 13.14 -10.57
N LYS A 199 -6.94 14.33 -10.22
CA LYS A 199 -7.16 15.56 -10.96
C LYS A 199 -6.33 15.65 -12.25
N ASP A 200 -5.13 15.09 -12.28
CA ASP A 200 -4.13 15.40 -13.32
C ASP A 200 -3.45 14.16 -13.91
N VAL A 201 -2.61 13.45 -13.18
CA VAL A 201 -1.86 12.29 -13.62
C VAL A 201 -2.20 11.07 -12.76
N ILE A 202 -1.64 9.90 -13.07
CA ILE A 202 -1.81 8.72 -12.23
C ILE A 202 -1.02 8.91 -10.94
N HIS A 203 -1.69 8.69 -9.79
CA HIS A 203 -1.10 8.63 -8.46
C HIS A 203 -1.38 7.26 -7.82
N GLY A 204 -0.68 6.95 -6.73
CA GLY A 204 -0.95 5.75 -5.96
C GLY A 204 -1.41 6.10 -4.55
N PHE A 205 -2.58 5.62 -4.14
CA PHE A 205 -3.06 5.68 -2.76
C PHE A 205 -2.47 4.51 -2.00
N TYR A 206 -1.43 4.74 -1.20
CA TYR A 206 -0.69 3.69 -0.52
C TYR A 206 -0.52 3.96 0.97
N ILE A 207 -1.08 3.06 1.79
CA ILE A 207 -0.96 3.09 3.24
C ILE A 207 -0.35 1.76 3.69
N PRO A 208 0.99 1.70 3.87
CA PRO A 208 1.68 0.44 4.14
C PRO A 208 1.23 -0.26 5.42
N GLN A 209 0.90 0.49 6.48
CA GLN A 209 0.41 -0.06 7.74
C GLN A 209 -0.99 -0.66 7.64
N PHE A 210 -1.79 -0.24 6.66
CA PHE A 210 -3.13 -0.80 6.43
C PHE A 210 -3.15 -1.87 5.33
N ARG A 211 -2.01 -2.11 4.67
CA ARG A 211 -1.88 -3.02 3.51
C ARG A 211 -2.79 -2.62 2.35
N ILE A 212 -3.06 -1.33 2.22
CA ILE A 212 -3.89 -0.78 1.14
C ILE A 212 -3.00 -0.16 0.07
N TYR A 213 -3.30 -0.52 -1.16
CA TYR A 213 -2.75 0.09 -2.36
C TYR A 213 -3.82 0.16 -3.45
N GLN A 214 -3.99 1.33 -4.06
CA GLN A 214 -4.86 1.52 -5.21
C GLN A 214 -4.34 2.65 -6.09
N ASP A 215 -4.23 2.40 -7.40
CA ASP A 215 -3.94 3.47 -8.36
C ASP A 215 -5.14 4.42 -8.48
N MET A 216 -4.84 5.71 -8.54
CA MET A 216 -5.78 6.79 -8.78
C MET A 216 -5.58 7.29 -10.21
N VAL A 217 -6.52 6.98 -11.10
CA VAL A 217 -6.37 7.22 -12.55
C VAL A 217 -7.28 8.38 -12.96
N PRO A 218 -6.75 9.43 -13.62
CA PRO A 218 -7.57 10.54 -14.12
C PRO A 218 -8.70 10.06 -15.01
N GLY A 219 -9.88 10.63 -14.83
CA GLY A 219 -11.07 10.25 -15.59
C GLY A 219 -11.75 8.95 -15.14
N ARG A 220 -11.30 8.36 -14.02
CA ARG A 220 -11.89 7.15 -13.46
C ARG A 220 -12.12 7.28 -11.96
N MET A 221 -13.37 7.39 -11.55
CA MET A 221 -13.76 7.32 -10.14
C MET A 221 -13.64 5.87 -9.62
N ILE A 222 -12.97 5.67 -8.49
CA ILE A 222 -12.78 4.37 -7.85
C ILE A 222 -13.51 4.39 -6.51
N ASP A 223 -14.49 3.50 -6.34
CA ASP A 223 -15.44 3.51 -5.23
C ASP A 223 -15.63 2.13 -4.59
N TRP A 224 -14.54 1.34 -4.53
CA TRP A 224 -14.59 -0.01 -3.90
C TRP A 224 -13.54 -0.21 -2.81
N VAL A 225 -12.74 0.81 -2.52
CA VAL A 225 -11.67 0.70 -1.50
C VAL A 225 -12.24 0.95 -0.12
N TRP A 226 -12.08 0.01 0.77
CA TRP A 226 -12.44 0.18 2.17
C TRP A 226 -11.50 -0.59 3.10
N PHE A 227 -11.41 -0.17 4.34
CA PHE A 227 -10.62 -0.82 5.38
C PHE A 227 -11.11 -0.43 6.76
N THR A 228 -10.76 -1.26 7.78
CA THR A 228 -11.05 -0.96 9.19
C THR A 228 -9.73 -0.77 9.92
N PRO A 229 -9.39 0.46 10.39
CA PRO A 229 -8.21 0.68 11.20
C PRO A 229 -8.38 0.07 12.59
N THR A 230 -7.33 -0.61 13.10
CA THR A 230 -7.39 -1.32 14.39
C THR A 230 -6.54 -0.70 15.48
N LYS A 231 -5.74 0.34 15.16
CA LYS A 231 -4.82 0.98 16.11
C LYS A 231 -4.92 2.50 16.02
N ILE A 232 -5.05 3.13 17.18
CA ILE A 232 -4.95 4.59 17.31
C ILE A 232 -3.49 5.00 17.10
N GLY A 233 -3.27 6.09 16.35
CA GLY A 233 -1.94 6.64 16.11
C GLY A 233 -1.85 7.47 14.84
N LYS A 234 -0.62 7.88 14.53
CA LYS A 234 -0.31 8.64 13.32
C LYS A 234 0.33 7.74 12.28
N PHE A 235 -0.20 7.78 11.08
CA PHE A 235 0.24 7.00 9.93
C PHE A 235 0.48 7.94 8.75
N GLN A 236 1.01 7.40 7.66
CA GLN A 236 1.24 8.18 6.44
C GLN A 236 0.63 7.49 5.22
N LEU A 237 -0.05 8.29 4.41
CA LEU A 237 -0.37 8.01 3.03
C LEU A 237 0.79 8.50 2.17
N ALA A 238 1.27 7.67 1.25
CA ALA A 238 2.30 8.02 0.30
C ALA A 238 1.84 7.78 -1.14
N CYS A 239 2.29 8.59 -2.05
CA CYS A 239 2.13 8.31 -3.47
C CYS A 239 3.11 7.18 -3.87
N SER A 240 2.58 6.08 -4.41
CA SER A 240 3.36 4.92 -4.84
C SER A 240 3.37 4.72 -6.35
N GLN A 241 2.86 5.71 -7.13
CA GLN A 241 2.92 5.72 -8.58
C GLN A 241 3.62 6.97 -9.07
N LEU A 242 4.61 6.82 -9.97
CA LEU A 242 5.41 7.96 -10.46
C LEU A 242 4.51 9.01 -11.12
N CYS A 243 4.41 10.18 -10.47
CA CYS A 243 3.49 11.25 -10.86
C CYS A 243 4.18 12.56 -11.29
N GLY A 244 5.51 12.62 -11.28
CA GLY A 244 6.29 13.80 -11.67
C GLY A 244 7.43 14.13 -10.73
N SER A 245 7.99 15.33 -10.85
CA SER A 245 9.20 15.74 -10.11
C SER A 245 9.04 15.79 -8.59
N GLY A 246 7.83 16.01 -8.09
CA GLY A 246 7.50 16.03 -6.65
C GLY A 246 7.07 14.68 -6.08
N HIS A 247 7.06 13.62 -6.89
CA HIS A 247 6.60 12.29 -6.48
C HIS A 247 7.24 11.78 -5.18
N TYR A 248 8.55 11.92 -5.03
CA TYR A 248 9.31 11.43 -3.88
C TYR A 248 8.89 12.05 -2.53
N ASN A 249 8.23 13.21 -2.56
CA ASN A 249 7.80 13.93 -1.36
C ASN A 249 6.27 14.02 -1.23
N MET A 250 5.52 13.41 -2.16
CA MET A 250 4.07 13.42 -2.15
C MET A 250 3.51 12.46 -1.10
N LYS A 251 3.00 13.01 0.00
CA LYS A 251 2.47 12.30 1.15
C LYS A 251 1.39 13.11 1.84
N ALA A 252 0.58 12.45 2.69
CA ALA A 252 -0.35 13.08 3.60
C ALA A 252 -0.35 12.35 4.95
N ASP A 253 -0.68 13.06 6.01
CA ASP A 253 -0.81 12.48 7.34
C ASP A 253 -2.18 11.84 7.54
N ILE A 254 -2.19 10.73 8.27
CA ILE A 254 -3.39 10.01 8.69
C ILE A 254 -3.38 9.98 10.22
N GLU A 255 -4.48 10.40 10.82
CA GLU A 255 -4.69 10.33 12.26
C GLU A 255 -5.84 9.38 12.57
N VAL A 256 -5.51 8.24 13.19
CA VAL A 256 -6.52 7.32 13.72
C VAL A 256 -6.76 7.67 15.16
N VAL A 257 -7.98 8.05 15.49
CA VAL A 257 -8.38 8.54 16.81
C VAL A 257 -9.50 7.68 17.42
N SER A 258 -9.87 7.95 18.67
CA SER A 258 -11.04 7.31 19.25
C SER A 258 -12.33 7.77 18.54
N GLU A 259 -13.39 6.96 18.57
CA GLU A 259 -14.68 7.35 17.99
C GLU A 259 -15.20 8.67 18.58
N ALA A 260 -14.99 8.87 19.89
CA ALA A 260 -15.46 10.09 20.56
C ALA A 260 -14.66 11.35 20.12
N ASP A 261 -13.35 11.23 19.92
CA ASP A 261 -12.51 12.34 19.45
C ASP A 261 -12.82 12.65 17.98
N PHE A 262 -13.01 11.59 17.18
CA PHE A 262 -13.42 11.74 15.78
C PHE A 262 -14.74 12.47 15.65
N GLU A 263 -15.76 12.06 16.40
CA GLU A 263 -17.08 12.66 16.32
C GLU A 263 -17.05 14.14 16.74
N LYS A 264 -16.25 14.49 17.78
CA LYS A 264 -16.06 15.87 18.20
C LYS A 264 -15.42 16.71 17.08
N TRP A 265 -14.32 16.23 16.51
CA TRP A 265 -13.64 16.88 15.40
C TRP A 265 -14.55 17.03 14.17
N TYR A 266 -15.25 15.96 13.81
CA TYR A 266 -16.17 15.93 12.67
C TYR A 266 -17.29 16.96 12.81
N GLN A 267 -17.94 17.01 13.96
CA GLN A 267 -19.01 17.97 14.24
C GLN A 267 -18.51 19.43 14.24
N GLU A 268 -17.32 19.67 14.72
CA GLU A 268 -16.68 20.99 14.67
C GLU A 268 -16.46 21.44 13.23
N LYS A 269 -15.90 20.58 12.40
CA LYS A 269 -15.62 20.86 10.97
C LYS A 269 -16.90 21.01 10.15
N ALA A 270 -17.84 20.09 10.29
CA ALA A 270 -19.11 20.12 9.56
C ALA A 270 -19.93 21.39 9.86
N LYS A 271 -19.95 21.85 11.12
CA LYS A 271 -20.61 23.11 11.49
C LYS A 271 -19.94 24.34 10.93
N ALA A 272 -18.63 24.33 10.74
CA ALA A 272 -17.87 25.47 10.21
C ALA A 272 -18.20 25.78 8.73
N VAL A 273 -18.70 24.80 7.98
CA VAL A 273 -19.06 24.93 6.54
C VAL A 273 -20.49 25.42 6.36
N GLN A 274 -21.35 25.27 7.37
CA GLN A 274 -22.74 25.79 7.27
C GLN A 274 -22.71 27.32 7.17
N PRO A 275 -23.46 27.94 6.24
CA PRO A 275 -23.63 29.38 6.23
C PRO A 275 -24.18 29.83 7.58
N GLN A 276 -23.42 30.58 8.35
CA GLN A 276 -23.92 31.12 9.62
C GLN A 276 -25.14 31.98 9.30
N PRO A 277 -26.30 31.75 9.94
CA PRO A 277 -27.47 32.58 9.75
C PRO A 277 -27.13 34.02 10.21
N GLY A 278 -26.87 34.92 9.23
CA GLY A 278 -26.58 36.32 9.52
C GLY A 278 -25.21 36.85 9.10
N ALA A 279 -24.32 36.04 8.53
CA ALA A 279 -23.08 36.57 7.94
C ALA A 279 -23.41 37.37 6.66
N LYS A 280 -23.44 38.70 6.76
CA LYS A 280 -23.49 39.59 5.61
C LYS A 280 -22.25 39.32 4.75
N LEU A 281 -22.47 38.92 3.49
CA LEU A 281 -21.45 38.98 2.44
C LEU A 281 -20.87 40.38 2.37
N THR A 282 -19.72 40.61 2.94
CA THR A 282 -18.89 41.79 2.65
C THR A 282 -18.39 41.59 1.23
N SER A 283 -19.01 42.30 0.30
CA SER A 283 -18.52 42.44 -1.08
C SER A 283 -17.05 42.84 -1.05
N VAL A 284 -16.18 41.97 -1.55
CA VAL A 284 -14.81 42.34 -1.88
C VAL A 284 -14.91 43.34 -3.02
N THR A 285 -14.77 44.59 -2.71
CA THR A 285 -14.59 45.68 -3.69
C THR A 285 -13.27 45.41 -4.41
N GLU A 286 -13.35 45.11 -5.70
CA GLU A 286 -12.21 45.19 -6.61
C GLU A 286 -11.58 46.60 -6.52
N THR A 287 -10.44 46.71 -5.91
CA THR A 287 -9.55 47.84 -6.13
C THR A 287 -8.91 47.67 -7.51
N LYS A 288 -9.52 48.31 -8.51
CA LYS A 288 -8.81 48.73 -9.72
C LYS A 288 -7.82 49.80 -9.28
N ASP A 289 -6.54 49.48 -9.37
CA ASP A 289 -5.49 50.48 -9.42
C ASP A 289 -4.65 50.29 -10.68
N GLN A 290 -4.37 51.39 -11.26
CA GLN A 290 -3.85 51.90 -12.54
C GLN A 290 -2.50 51.31 -12.97
#